data_c4dfedfb869e987040f3e1d07074efe5
#
_entry.id   c4dfedfb869e987040f3e1d07074efe5
#
_cell.length_a   1.000
_cell.length_b   1.000
_cell.length_c   1.000
_cell.angle_alpha   90.00
_cell.angle_beta   90.00
_cell.angle_gamma   90.00
#
_symmetry.space_group_name_H-M   'P 1'
#
loop_
_entity.id
_entity.type
_entity.pdbx_description
1 polymer ?
#
loop_
_entity_poly.entity_id
_entity_poly.type
_entity_poly.pdbx_seq_one_letter_code
_entity_poly.pdbx_strand_id
1 'polypeptide(L)'
;MDGFVKTQGDLYITIRSRDLTSTSQGTFNNSGRFNLFSNIIAEEDEILAVELVSATIPNSFYNLSNNNNNNTITFSETGFNETTLTIPSGSYSILELSDKIKELMEAESLSNMNGLTYTFSYDEIDNLLNIKNSNPTVKNTTFNFNGDNTCRRFLGFSKKSHTINTTNGITSDRAVDITDTRNSIFIRLPNLSNNKIIESSSGKYSNIIAQIPVVLGRNSFFTFDPPTTFKCELIQKQINSIDVLITYQEESNGVNFENADWEINLMISFFKAPKLIREERKKHQTIQLELQNKVDTYYKNLYQNIQDQEDLNNYFQNNLSQLKV
;
A
#
# COMPACT_ATOMS: atom_id res chain seq x y z
N MET A 1 -17.95 -0.03 20.82
CA MET A 1 -18.07 1.15 21.74
C MET A 1 -19.32 1.11 22.61
N ASP A 2 -19.75 -0.06 22.98
CA ASP A 2 -20.93 -0.21 23.87
C ASP A 2 -20.65 0.44 25.23
N GLY A 3 -21.60 1.25 25.72
CA GLY A 3 -21.50 1.98 26.99
C GLY A 3 -20.76 3.34 26.93
N PHE A 4 -20.21 3.74 25.78
CA PHE A 4 -19.66 5.08 25.59
C PHE A 4 -20.77 6.08 25.29
N VAL A 5 -20.72 7.25 25.91
CA VAL A 5 -21.68 8.33 25.72
C VAL A 5 -21.07 9.40 24.82
N LYS A 6 -21.75 9.71 23.73
CA LYS A 6 -21.37 10.81 22.84
C LYS A 6 -21.53 12.14 23.58
N THR A 7 -20.52 13.01 23.53
CA THR A 7 -20.47 14.23 24.32
C THR A 7 -20.64 15.50 23.52
N GLN A 8 -20.17 15.48 22.26
CA GLN A 8 -20.24 16.62 21.36
C GLN A 8 -20.86 16.20 20.02
N GLY A 9 -21.21 17.17 19.21
CA GLY A 9 -21.62 16.94 17.82
C GLY A 9 -20.49 16.32 17.01
N ASP A 10 -20.84 15.58 15.94
CA ASP A 10 -19.84 15.07 15.00
C ASP A 10 -19.24 16.22 14.20
N LEU A 11 -17.94 16.11 13.95
CA LEU A 11 -17.21 16.99 13.06
C LEU A 11 -16.97 16.27 11.74
N TYR A 12 -17.47 16.85 10.64
CA TYR A 12 -17.26 16.33 9.29
C TYR A 12 -16.10 17.06 8.63
N ILE A 13 -15.20 16.30 8.01
CA ILE A 13 -14.02 16.80 7.32
C ILE A 13 -13.99 16.22 5.92
N THR A 14 -14.02 17.10 4.91
CA THR A 14 -13.80 16.73 3.51
C THR A 14 -12.34 16.99 3.16
N ILE A 15 -11.63 15.95 2.69
CA ILE A 15 -10.26 16.02 2.25
C ILE A 15 -10.21 15.68 0.75
N ARG A 16 -9.64 16.58 -0.03
CA ARG A 16 -9.40 16.38 -1.47
C ARG A 16 -7.92 16.25 -1.74
N SER A 17 -7.55 15.40 -2.67
CA SER A 17 -6.13 15.20 -3.03
C SER A 17 -5.41 16.49 -3.37
N ARG A 18 -6.05 17.41 -4.08
CA ARG A 18 -5.50 18.71 -4.47
C ARG A 18 -5.25 19.68 -3.31
N ASP A 19 -5.90 19.48 -2.16
CA ASP A 19 -5.77 20.34 -0.98
C ASP A 19 -4.67 19.84 -0.02
N LEU A 20 -4.02 18.72 -0.36
CA LEU A 20 -2.95 18.14 0.44
C LEU A 20 -1.62 18.84 0.17
N THR A 21 -0.85 19.04 1.23
CA THR A 21 0.57 19.37 1.09
C THR A 21 1.32 18.06 0.83
N SER A 22 2.19 18.05 -0.21
CA SER A 22 2.98 16.86 -0.55
C SER A 22 3.86 16.45 0.63
N THR A 23 3.71 15.22 1.09
CA THR A 23 4.73 14.54 1.88
C THR A 23 5.74 13.95 0.90
N SER A 24 7.01 13.89 1.25
CA SER A 24 8.15 13.51 0.39
C SER A 24 8.08 12.09 -0.21
N GLN A 25 6.97 11.41 -0.16
CA GLN A 25 6.82 10.01 -0.58
C GLN A 25 6.00 9.76 -1.86
N GLY A 26 5.49 10.78 -2.56
CA GLY A 26 4.59 10.43 -3.65
C GLY A 26 4.62 11.32 -4.88
N THR A 27 5.08 10.75 -6.01
CA THR A 27 4.83 11.25 -7.37
C THR A 27 3.42 10.90 -7.88
N PHE A 28 2.56 10.23 -7.07
CA PHE A 28 1.37 9.53 -7.57
C PHE A 28 0.03 10.08 -7.08
N ASN A 29 0.01 11.24 -6.44
CA ASN A 29 -1.23 11.84 -5.88
C ASN A 29 -2.03 10.90 -4.94
N ASN A 30 -1.34 9.97 -4.27
CA ASN A 30 -1.96 8.96 -3.39
C ASN A 30 -1.74 9.22 -1.90
N SER A 31 -0.98 10.25 -1.55
CA SER A 31 -0.65 10.58 -0.17
C SER A 31 -0.40 12.05 0.02
N GLY A 32 -0.62 12.52 1.22
CA GLY A 32 -0.30 13.88 1.61
C GLY A 32 -0.85 14.23 2.99
N ARG A 33 -0.53 15.44 3.42
CA ARG A 33 -0.95 15.98 4.71
C ARG A 33 -2.00 17.06 4.53
N PHE A 34 -3.13 16.90 5.18
CA PHE A 34 -4.15 17.92 5.33
C PHE A 34 -3.95 18.64 6.67
N ASN A 35 -3.66 19.94 6.63
CA ASN A 35 -3.48 20.74 7.84
C ASN A 35 -4.83 21.37 8.23
N LEU A 36 -5.23 21.17 9.47
CA LEU A 36 -6.44 21.79 10.01
C LEU A 36 -6.18 23.27 10.30
N PHE A 37 -7.17 24.11 10.02
CA PHE A 37 -7.11 25.53 10.37
C PHE A 37 -7.12 25.75 11.89
N SER A 38 -7.86 24.92 12.62
CA SER A 38 -7.87 24.91 14.08
C SER A 38 -7.73 23.48 14.58
N ASN A 39 -7.05 23.32 15.71
CA ASN A 39 -6.86 22.01 16.32
C ASN A 39 -8.18 21.45 16.81
N ILE A 40 -8.38 20.15 16.59
CA ILE A 40 -9.46 19.39 17.23
C ILE A 40 -8.90 18.89 18.54
N ILE A 41 -9.54 19.24 19.65
CA ILE A 41 -9.04 18.90 21.00
C ILE A 41 -10.17 18.20 21.76
N ALA A 42 -9.86 17.01 22.28
CA ALA A 42 -10.72 16.29 23.20
C ALA A 42 -10.45 16.70 24.65
N GLU A 43 -11.46 16.73 25.48
CA GLU A 43 -11.32 16.91 26.92
C GLU A 43 -10.55 15.74 27.55
N GLU A 44 -10.12 15.91 28.81
CA GLU A 44 -9.27 14.91 29.51
C GLU A 44 -9.93 13.53 29.57
N ASP A 45 -11.24 13.47 29.77
CA ASP A 45 -12.02 12.24 29.89
C ASP A 45 -12.71 11.81 28.56
N GLU A 46 -12.46 12.52 27.48
CA GLU A 46 -12.99 12.20 26.15
C GLU A 46 -12.01 11.33 25.34
N ILE A 47 -12.56 10.61 24.38
CA ILE A 47 -11.88 9.82 23.38
C ILE A 47 -12.36 10.30 22.02
N LEU A 48 -11.42 10.48 21.11
CA LEU A 48 -11.74 10.74 19.71
C LEU A 48 -11.88 9.41 18.96
N ALA A 49 -12.83 9.37 18.04
CA ALA A 49 -12.92 8.30 17.06
C ALA A 49 -13.08 8.89 15.67
N VAL A 50 -12.43 8.29 14.69
CA VAL A 50 -12.54 8.64 13.28
C VAL A 50 -13.21 7.52 12.52
N GLU A 51 -14.05 7.86 11.55
CA GLU A 51 -14.64 6.91 10.61
C GLU A 51 -14.72 7.53 9.21
N LEU A 52 -14.65 6.68 8.19
CA LEU A 52 -14.90 7.07 6.81
C LEU A 52 -16.43 7.15 6.60
N VAL A 53 -16.90 8.31 6.15
CA VAL A 53 -18.31 8.51 5.79
C VAL A 53 -18.53 8.14 4.33
N SER A 54 -17.69 8.68 3.46
CA SER A 54 -17.71 8.35 2.03
C SER A 54 -16.36 8.61 1.38
N ALA A 55 -16.16 8.02 0.21
CA ALA A 55 -15.01 8.30 -0.63
C ALA A 55 -15.41 8.34 -2.10
N THR A 56 -14.90 9.32 -2.83
CA THR A 56 -15.01 9.41 -4.29
C THR A 56 -13.63 9.19 -4.88
N ILE A 57 -13.46 8.07 -5.57
CA ILE A 57 -12.17 7.59 -6.06
C ILE A 57 -12.22 7.46 -7.58
N PRO A 58 -11.25 8.05 -8.31
CA PRO A 58 -11.14 7.83 -9.75
C PRO A 58 -10.57 6.43 -10.02
N ASN A 59 -11.18 5.70 -10.94
CA ASN A 59 -10.64 4.45 -11.47
C ASN A 59 -9.72 4.75 -12.66
N SER A 60 -8.68 5.54 -12.41
CA SER A 60 -7.70 6.01 -13.40
C SER A 60 -6.36 5.26 -13.32
N PHE A 61 -6.18 4.42 -12.31
CA PHE A 61 -4.93 3.70 -12.10
C PHE A 61 -4.71 2.59 -13.12
N TYR A 62 -3.48 2.44 -13.56
CA TYR A 62 -3.08 1.41 -14.51
C TYR A 62 -3.02 0.04 -13.85
N ASN A 63 -3.60 -0.96 -14.53
CA ASN A 63 -3.43 -2.36 -14.11
C ASN A 63 -2.05 -2.89 -14.53
N LEU A 64 -1.47 -2.37 -15.61
CA LEU A 64 -0.17 -2.74 -16.12
C LEU A 64 0.75 -1.53 -16.14
N SER A 65 1.91 -1.58 -15.45
CA SER A 65 2.84 -0.46 -15.42
C SER A 65 4.26 -0.86 -14.98
N ASN A 66 5.24 -0.03 -15.35
CA ASN A 66 6.62 -0.16 -14.84
C ASN A 66 6.68 -0.09 -13.32
N ASN A 67 5.87 0.79 -12.71
CA ASN A 67 5.83 0.97 -11.26
C ASN A 67 5.34 -0.29 -10.53
N ASN A 68 4.52 -1.07 -11.20
CA ASN A 68 4.01 -2.34 -10.68
C ASN A 68 4.91 -3.52 -11.00
N ASN A 69 5.98 -3.31 -11.78
CA ASN A 69 6.89 -4.35 -12.26
C ASN A 69 6.15 -5.52 -12.91
N ASN A 70 5.11 -5.26 -13.70
CA ASN A 70 4.25 -6.29 -14.25
C ASN A 70 3.97 -6.14 -15.75
N ASN A 71 4.70 -5.27 -16.44
CA ASN A 71 4.46 -4.89 -17.83
C ASN A 71 5.49 -5.44 -18.83
N THR A 72 6.16 -6.52 -18.48
CA THR A 72 7.10 -7.15 -19.44
C THR A 72 6.63 -8.53 -19.86
N ILE A 73 7.04 -8.93 -21.06
CA ILE A 73 6.91 -10.28 -21.60
C ILE A 73 8.24 -10.70 -22.21
N THR A 74 8.73 -11.88 -21.82
CA THR A 74 10.00 -12.41 -22.32
C THR A 74 9.72 -13.65 -23.16
N PHE A 75 10.28 -13.69 -24.38
CA PHE A 75 10.11 -14.82 -25.29
C PHE A 75 11.33 -15.00 -26.18
N SER A 76 11.45 -16.18 -26.76
CA SER A 76 12.40 -16.49 -27.79
C SER A 76 11.75 -17.24 -28.95
N GLU A 77 12.25 -17.07 -30.14
CA GLU A 77 11.88 -17.81 -31.34
C GLU A 77 13.02 -18.70 -31.79
N THR A 78 12.72 -19.79 -32.50
CA THR A 78 13.73 -20.69 -33.05
C THR A 78 14.81 -19.93 -33.82
N GLY A 79 16.06 -20.09 -33.42
CA GLY A 79 17.24 -19.46 -34.04
C GLY A 79 17.59 -18.08 -33.52
N PHE A 80 16.84 -17.53 -32.56
CA PHE A 80 17.06 -16.22 -31.97
C PHE A 80 17.17 -16.28 -30.46
N ASN A 81 17.90 -15.30 -29.91
CA ASN A 81 18.03 -15.15 -28.47
C ASN A 81 16.71 -14.72 -27.83
N GLU A 82 16.64 -14.92 -26.51
CA GLU A 82 15.54 -14.44 -25.70
C GLU A 82 15.48 -12.91 -25.71
N THR A 83 14.30 -12.36 -25.98
CA THR A 83 14.01 -10.92 -25.99
C THR A 83 12.95 -10.60 -24.95
N THR A 84 13.13 -9.51 -24.23
CA THR A 84 12.14 -8.97 -23.29
C THR A 84 11.50 -7.72 -23.88
N LEU A 85 10.21 -7.78 -24.12
CA LEU A 85 9.41 -6.66 -24.57
C LEU A 85 8.77 -5.95 -23.38
N THR A 86 8.75 -4.62 -23.43
CA THR A 86 8.05 -3.79 -22.45
C THR A 86 6.72 -3.32 -23.04
N ILE A 87 5.63 -3.67 -22.36
CA ILE A 87 4.30 -3.23 -22.72
C ILE A 87 4.11 -1.82 -22.15
N PRO A 88 3.65 -0.84 -22.91
CA PRO A 88 3.36 0.49 -22.39
C PRO A 88 2.45 0.44 -21.17
N SER A 89 2.71 1.29 -20.18
CA SER A 89 1.83 1.39 -19.01
C SER A 89 0.42 1.80 -19.45
N GLY A 90 -0.59 1.17 -18.85
CA GLY A 90 -1.99 1.43 -19.23
C GLY A 90 -2.98 0.57 -18.44
N SER A 91 -4.24 0.86 -18.67
CA SER A 91 -5.34 0.06 -18.16
C SER A 91 -5.92 -0.77 -19.31
N TYR A 92 -5.57 -2.04 -19.37
CA TYR A 92 -5.91 -2.96 -20.46
C TYR A 92 -7.04 -3.90 -20.07
N SER A 93 -7.96 -4.16 -21.01
CA SER A 93 -8.73 -5.40 -21.03
C SER A 93 -7.86 -6.54 -21.54
N ILE A 94 -8.32 -7.79 -21.40
CA ILE A 94 -7.57 -8.94 -21.92
C ILE A 94 -7.40 -8.88 -23.44
N LEU A 95 -8.40 -8.40 -24.16
CA LEU A 95 -8.34 -8.27 -25.62
C LEU A 95 -7.32 -7.20 -26.03
N GLU A 96 -7.39 -6.00 -25.45
CA GLU A 96 -6.43 -4.92 -25.74
C GLU A 96 -5.00 -5.30 -25.38
N LEU A 97 -4.80 -6.02 -24.25
CA LEU A 97 -3.49 -6.52 -23.85
C LEU A 97 -2.97 -7.55 -24.85
N SER A 98 -3.82 -8.48 -25.27
CA SER A 98 -3.48 -9.50 -26.25
C SER A 98 -3.09 -8.88 -27.58
N ASP A 99 -3.85 -7.90 -28.08
CA ASP A 99 -3.56 -7.19 -29.31
C ASP A 99 -2.23 -6.41 -29.20
N LYS A 100 -1.99 -5.76 -28.07
CA LYS A 100 -0.73 -5.02 -27.87
C LYS A 100 0.49 -5.95 -27.77
N ILE A 101 0.37 -7.07 -27.10
CA ILE A 101 1.45 -8.08 -27.04
C ILE A 101 1.70 -8.64 -28.45
N LYS A 102 0.63 -8.99 -29.16
CA LYS A 102 0.72 -9.45 -30.56
C LYS A 102 1.50 -8.48 -31.43
N GLU A 103 1.12 -7.19 -31.41
CA GLU A 103 1.79 -6.13 -32.18
C GLU A 103 3.30 -6.10 -31.90
N LEU A 104 3.67 -6.09 -30.62
CA LEU A 104 5.08 -6.03 -30.19
C LEU A 104 5.86 -7.28 -30.60
N MET A 105 5.28 -8.47 -30.44
CA MET A 105 5.91 -9.73 -30.79
C MET A 105 6.07 -9.88 -32.31
N GLU A 106 5.08 -9.49 -33.11
CA GLU A 106 5.14 -9.54 -34.58
C GLU A 106 6.19 -8.56 -35.13
N ALA A 107 6.30 -7.35 -34.54
CA ALA A 107 7.34 -6.38 -34.87
C ALA A 107 8.74 -6.93 -34.60
N GLU A 108 8.95 -7.58 -33.41
CA GLU A 108 10.21 -8.21 -33.08
C GLU A 108 10.54 -9.39 -33.99
N SER A 109 9.55 -10.25 -34.27
CA SER A 109 9.72 -11.38 -35.17
C SER A 109 10.09 -10.94 -36.63
N LEU A 110 9.52 -9.84 -37.10
CA LEU A 110 9.88 -9.24 -38.36
C LEU A 110 11.31 -8.68 -38.37
N SER A 111 11.69 -7.99 -37.26
CA SER A 111 13.05 -7.47 -37.08
C SER A 111 14.09 -8.58 -37.11
N ASN A 112 13.76 -9.74 -36.56
CA ASN A 112 14.58 -10.95 -36.52
C ASN A 112 14.50 -11.77 -37.84
N MET A 113 13.82 -11.27 -38.90
CA MET A 113 13.59 -11.96 -40.15
C MET A 113 12.86 -13.31 -40.03
N ASN A 114 12.18 -13.57 -38.94
CA ASN A 114 11.37 -14.76 -38.71
C ASN A 114 9.98 -14.63 -39.35
N GLY A 115 9.38 -13.45 -39.28
CA GLY A 115 8.10 -13.11 -39.87
C GLY A 115 6.93 -13.94 -39.31
N LEU A 116 7.02 -14.38 -38.06
CA LEU A 116 5.92 -15.09 -37.42
C LEU A 116 4.78 -14.12 -37.11
N THR A 117 3.56 -14.60 -37.28
CA THR A 117 2.35 -13.93 -36.81
C THR A 117 1.77 -14.72 -35.61
N TYR A 118 1.11 -14.02 -34.72
CA TYR A 118 0.57 -14.59 -33.50
C TYR A 118 -0.96 -14.44 -33.46
N THR A 119 -1.62 -15.42 -32.85
CA THR A 119 -3.05 -15.39 -32.58
C THR A 119 -3.27 -15.60 -31.11
N PHE A 120 -3.95 -14.65 -30.50
CA PHE A 120 -4.40 -14.72 -29.11
C PHE A 120 -5.91 -14.96 -29.13
N SER A 121 -6.38 -16.01 -28.51
CA SER A 121 -7.80 -16.35 -28.42
C SER A 121 -8.20 -16.48 -26.95
N TYR A 122 -9.10 -15.63 -26.50
CA TYR A 122 -9.64 -15.68 -25.14
C TYR A 122 -10.98 -16.41 -25.17
N ASP A 123 -11.11 -17.41 -24.30
CA ASP A 123 -12.35 -18.14 -24.07
C ASP A 123 -13.06 -17.53 -22.85
N GLU A 124 -14.23 -16.93 -23.07
CA GLU A 124 -15.03 -16.28 -22.03
C GLU A 124 -15.71 -17.29 -21.09
N ILE A 125 -15.86 -18.56 -21.48
CA ILE A 125 -16.51 -19.59 -20.68
C ILE A 125 -15.54 -20.11 -19.61
N ASP A 126 -14.34 -20.49 -20.06
CA ASP A 126 -13.31 -21.05 -19.20
C ASP A 126 -12.37 -19.98 -18.63
N ASN A 127 -12.47 -18.73 -19.11
CA ASN A 127 -11.58 -17.62 -18.80
C ASN A 127 -10.11 -17.92 -19.09
N LEU A 128 -9.84 -18.72 -20.13
CA LEU A 128 -8.50 -19.12 -20.53
C LEU A 128 -8.04 -18.40 -21.80
N LEU A 129 -6.73 -18.14 -21.87
CA LEU A 129 -6.08 -17.56 -23.03
C LEU A 129 -5.31 -18.64 -23.79
N ASN A 130 -5.52 -18.74 -25.10
CA ASN A 130 -4.74 -19.58 -26.00
C ASN A 130 -3.88 -18.71 -26.91
N ILE A 131 -2.60 -19.06 -27.06
CA ILE A 131 -1.63 -18.35 -27.91
C ILE A 131 -1.07 -19.33 -28.95
N LYS A 132 -1.10 -18.94 -30.24
CA LYS A 132 -0.57 -19.69 -31.34
C LYS A 132 0.38 -18.83 -32.16
N ASN A 133 1.36 -19.46 -32.84
CA ASN A 133 2.13 -18.83 -33.88
C ASN A 133 1.77 -19.43 -35.25
N SER A 134 2.13 -18.74 -36.33
CA SER A 134 1.75 -19.13 -37.70
C SER A 134 2.48 -20.36 -38.25
N ASN A 135 3.61 -20.78 -37.62
CA ASN A 135 4.43 -21.88 -38.11
C ASN A 135 5.07 -22.70 -36.96
N PRO A 136 4.27 -23.29 -36.07
CA PRO A 136 4.78 -23.91 -34.81
C PRO A 136 5.57 -25.19 -35.05
N THR A 137 5.42 -25.85 -36.16
CA THR A 137 6.12 -27.12 -36.48
C THR A 137 7.55 -26.90 -36.95
N VAL A 138 7.89 -25.71 -37.44
CA VAL A 138 9.23 -25.35 -37.95
C VAL A 138 9.91 -24.32 -37.08
N LYS A 139 9.13 -23.37 -36.53
CA LYS A 139 9.60 -22.25 -35.73
C LYS A 139 8.87 -22.20 -34.38
N ASN A 140 9.47 -22.76 -33.36
CA ASN A 140 8.91 -22.71 -32.00
C ASN A 140 8.99 -21.31 -31.43
N THR A 141 8.03 -20.96 -30.60
CA THR A 141 8.08 -19.77 -29.72
C THR A 141 8.04 -20.22 -28.28
N THR A 142 9.00 -19.80 -27.48
CA THR A 142 9.06 -20.11 -26.04
C THR A 142 8.90 -18.84 -25.22
N PHE A 143 7.89 -18.80 -24.38
CA PHE A 143 7.69 -17.75 -23.39
C PHE A 143 8.41 -18.11 -22.10
N ASN A 144 9.19 -17.17 -21.57
CA ASN A 144 9.87 -17.34 -20.30
C ASN A 144 9.14 -16.52 -19.21
N PHE A 145 8.27 -17.17 -18.45
CA PHE A 145 7.53 -16.56 -17.34
C PHE A 145 8.17 -16.83 -15.97
N ASN A 146 9.45 -17.18 -15.90
CA ASN A 146 10.17 -17.44 -14.64
C ASN A 146 10.41 -16.17 -13.83
N GLY A 147 10.49 -15.00 -14.49
CA GLY A 147 10.67 -13.70 -13.84
C GLY A 147 9.42 -13.26 -13.05
N ASP A 148 9.66 -12.42 -12.05
CA ASP A 148 8.57 -11.85 -11.25
C ASP A 148 7.95 -10.59 -11.90
N ASN A 149 8.71 -9.91 -12.77
CA ASN A 149 8.33 -8.65 -13.42
C ASN A 149 7.59 -8.86 -14.75
N THR A 150 6.75 -9.87 -14.86
CA THR A 150 6.09 -10.23 -16.12
C THR A 150 4.59 -10.09 -16.03
N CYS A 151 3.94 -9.84 -17.19
CA CYS A 151 2.48 -9.81 -17.31
C CYS A 151 1.82 -11.21 -17.24
N ARG A 152 2.58 -12.27 -16.89
CA ARG A 152 2.11 -13.67 -16.89
C ARG A 152 0.81 -13.91 -16.12
N ARG A 153 0.62 -13.22 -14.98
CA ARG A 153 -0.59 -13.35 -14.15
C ARG A 153 -1.83 -12.87 -14.91
N PHE A 154 -1.69 -11.73 -15.61
CA PHE A 154 -2.77 -11.20 -16.45
C PHE A 154 -3.17 -12.18 -17.56
N LEU A 155 -2.20 -12.90 -18.09
CA LEU A 155 -2.42 -13.88 -19.16
C LEU A 155 -2.81 -15.27 -18.62
N GLY A 156 -2.83 -15.47 -17.29
CA GLY A 156 -3.19 -16.74 -16.66
C GLY A 156 -2.11 -17.82 -16.73
N PHE A 157 -0.84 -17.46 -17.00
CA PHE A 157 0.26 -18.45 -17.04
C PHE A 157 0.95 -18.63 -15.71
N SER A 158 1.40 -19.85 -15.43
CA SER A 158 2.22 -20.18 -14.28
C SER A 158 3.68 -19.73 -14.46
N LYS A 159 4.43 -19.70 -13.34
CA LYS A 159 5.86 -19.29 -13.30
C LYS A 159 6.75 -20.43 -13.85
N LYS A 160 6.75 -20.61 -15.17
CA LYS A 160 7.60 -21.56 -15.90
C LYS A 160 7.74 -21.13 -17.34
N SER A 161 8.56 -21.82 -18.11
CA SER A 161 8.61 -21.65 -19.56
C SER A 161 7.48 -22.42 -20.25
N HIS A 162 6.90 -21.82 -21.30
CA HIS A 162 5.83 -22.38 -22.12
C HIS A 162 6.22 -22.31 -23.58
N THR A 163 6.19 -23.41 -24.30
CA THR A 163 6.65 -23.48 -25.68
C THR A 163 5.50 -23.84 -26.64
N ILE A 164 5.29 -23.00 -27.66
CA ILE A 164 4.43 -23.27 -28.78
C ILE A 164 5.23 -24.11 -29.78
N ASN A 165 4.93 -25.41 -29.85
CA ASN A 165 5.55 -26.37 -30.73
C ASN A 165 4.52 -27.23 -31.51
N THR A 166 3.26 -26.89 -31.40
CA THR A 166 2.13 -27.56 -32.04
C THR A 166 1.12 -26.56 -32.60
N THR A 167 0.32 -26.99 -33.55
CA THR A 167 -0.75 -26.17 -34.16
C THR A 167 -1.84 -25.78 -33.16
N ASN A 168 -1.97 -26.51 -32.07
CA ASN A 168 -2.93 -26.18 -30.99
C ASN A 168 -2.50 -24.95 -30.18
N GLY A 169 -1.21 -24.58 -30.22
CA GLY A 169 -0.67 -23.51 -29.42
C GLY A 169 -0.45 -23.89 -27.95
N ILE A 170 -0.42 -22.88 -27.10
CA ILE A 170 -0.40 -23.04 -25.62
C ILE A 170 -1.63 -22.39 -25.02
N THR A 171 -2.19 -23.03 -24.02
CA THR A 171 -3.33 -22.49 -23.26
C THR A 171 -2.84 -22.11 -21.84
N SER A 172 -3.35 -21.03 -21.30
CA SER A 172 -3.03 -20.61 -19.94
C SER A 172 -3.42 -21.67 -18.92
N ASP A 173 -2.62 -21.79 -17.85
CA ASP A 173 -2.81 -22.79 -16.78
C ASP A 173 -3.92 -22.39 -15.80
N ARG A 174 -4.32 -21.12 -15.80
CA ARG A 174 -5.28 -20.49 -14.88
C ARG A 174 -6.16 -19.52 -15.65
N ALA A 175 -7.27 -19.17 -15.02
CA ALA A 175 -8.08 -18.06 -15.50
C ALA A 175 -7.24 -16.77 -15.62
N VAL A 176 -7.51 -16.01 -16.67
CA VAL A 176 -6.97 -14.67 -16.88
C VAL A 176 -7.41 -13.78 -15.73
N ASP A 177 -6.47 -13.01 -15.17
CA ASP A 177 -6.76 -12.06 -14.09
C ASP A 177 -6.20 -10.67 -14.42
N ILE A 178 -7.02 -9.84 -15.04
CA ILE A 178 -6.67 -8.47 -15.40
C ILE A 178 -6.63 -7.51 -14.21
N THR A 179 -7.03 -7.96 -13.02
CA THR A 179 -6.99 -7.14 -11.81
C THR A 179 -5.66 -7.26 -11.08
N ASP A 180 -4.85 -8.28 -11.40
CA ASP A 180 -3.58 -8.61 -10.73
C ASP A 180 -3.75 -8.70 -9.19
N THR A 181 -4.87 -9.28 -8.74
CA THR A 181 -5.24 -9.37 -7.33
C THR A 181 -5.50 -8.02 -6.63
N ARG A 182 -5.57 -6.92 -7.37
CA ARG A 182 -5.83 -5.57 -6.83
C ARG A 182 -7.31 -5.28 -6.77
N ASN A 183 -8.03 -6.16 -6.09
CA ASN A 183 -9.50 -6.09 -5.97
C ASN A 183 -9.95 -5.02 -4.98
N SER A 184 -9.03 -4.44 -4.24
CA SER A 184 -9.34 -3.45 -3.21
C SER A 184 -8.24 -2.42 -3.06
N ILE A 185 -8.63 -1.22 -2.73
CA ILE A 185 -7.76 -0.15 -2.25
C ILE A 185 -8.04 0.12 -0.78
N PHE A 186 -7.02 0.58 -0.07
CA PHE A 186 -7.09 0.84 1.37
C PHE A 186 -6.83 2.30 1.64
N ILE A 187 -7.72 2.93 2.41
CA ILE A 187 -7.50 4.27 2.94
C ILE A 187 -6.86 4.13 4.31
N ARG A 188 -5.72 4.78 4.47
CA ARG A 188 -4.91 4.78 5.68
C ARG A 188 -4.78 6.18 6.23
N LEU A 189 -4.77 6.30 7.56
CA LEU A 189 -4.46 7.54 8.28
C LEU A 189 -3.22 7.30 9.17
N PRO A 190 -2.00 7.44 8.63
CA PRO A 190 -0.77 7.02 9.32
C PRO A 190 -0.55 7.68 10.68
N ASN A 191 -0.99 8.93 10.83
CA ASN A 191 -0.80 9.69 12.07
C ASN A 191 -1.98 9.66 13.04
N LEU A 192 -3.14 9.08 12.66
CA LEU A 192 -4.35 9.14 13.49
C LEU A 192 -4.85 7.80 14.03
N SER A 193 -4.53 6.70 13.37
CA SER A 193 -5.15 5.43 13.72
C SER A 193 -4.49 4.76 14.91
N ASN A 194 -5.29 4.28 15.83
CA ASN A 194 -4.89 3.32 16.83
C ASN A 194 -5.44 1.94 16.45
N ASN A 195 -4.60 1.12 16.08
CA ASN A 195 -4.68 -0.09 15.33
C ASN A 195 -5.37 -1.23 16.06
N LYS A 196 -6.63 -1.47 15.72
CA LYS A 196 -7.32 -2.73 16.05
C LYS A 196 -7.28 -3.73 14.89
N ILE A 197 -6.71 -3.35 13.75
CA ILE A 197 -6.56 -4.20 12.57
C ILE A 197 -5.12 -4.66 12.48
N ILE A 198 -4.90 -5.97 12.32
CA ILE A 198 -3.59 -6.56 12.06
C ILE A 198 -3.56 -7.00 10.60
N GLU A 199 -2.58 -6.53 9.85
CA GLU A 199 -2.35 -6.98 8.49
C GLU A 199 -1.70 -8.37 8.47
N SER A 200 -2.30 -9.28 7.71
CA SER A 200 -1.79 -10.66 7.58
C SER A 200 -0.42 -10.73 6.91
N SER A 201 -0.09 -9.77 6.04
CA SER A 201 1.18 -9.73 5.31
C SER A 201 2.37 -9.34 6.18
N SER A 202 2.15 -8.45 7.16
CA SER A 202 3.21 -7.91 8.01
C SER A 202 3.15 -8.38 9.46
N GLY A 203 2.01 -8.92 9.91
CA GLY A 203 1.73 -9.23 11.32
C GLY A 203 1.69 -8.00 12.22
N LYS A 204 1.73 -6.79 11.65
CA LYS A 204 1.74 -5.53 12.39
C LYS A 204 0.34 -4.93 12.45
N TYR A 205 0.16 -4.06 13.44
CA TYR A 205 -1.04 -3.23 13.48
C TYR A 205 -1.11 -2.32 12.25
N SER A 206 -2.30 -2.13 11.74
CA SER A 206 -2.58 -1.34 10.55
C SER A 206 -3.24 -0.02 10.89
N ASN A 207 -2.95 0.99 10.08
CA ASN A 207 -3.59 2.30 10.10
C ASN A 207 -4.74 2.42 9.06
N ILE A 208 -5.26 1.30 8.59
CA ILE A 208 -6.39 1.22 7.67
C ILE A 208 -7.67 1.68 8.38
N ILE A 209 -8.41 2.58 7.74
CA ILE A 209 -9.75 2.99 8.19
C ILE A 209 -10.86 2.45 7.28
N ALA A 210 -10.52 2.13 6.03
CA ALA A 210 -11.47 1.56 5.09
C ALA A 210 -10.76 0.70 4.04
N GLN A 211 -11.47 -0.35 3.60
CA GLN A 211 -11.16 -1.14 2.42
C GLN A 211 -12.26 -0.92 1.39
N ILE A 212 -11.89 -0.48 0.21
CA ILE A 212 -12.80 -0.14 -0.88
C ILE A 212 -12.60 -1.15 -2.01
N PRO A 213 -13.62 -1.96 -2.35
CA PRO A 213 -13.53 -2.89 -3.46
C PRO A 213 -13.50 -2.12 -4.79
N VAL A 214 -12.64 -2.55 -5.70
CA VAL A 214 -12.56 -2.02 -7.08
C VAL A 214 -13.48 -2.86 -7.95
N VAL A 215 -14.70 -2.37 -8.20
CA VAL A 215 -15.75 -3.15 -8.91
C VAL A 215 -16.20 -2.54 -10.23
N LEU A 216 -15.73 -1.35 -10.58
CA LEU A 216 -16.22 -0.62 -11.77
C LEU A 216 -15.23 -0.62 -12.93
N GLY A 217 -15.77 -0.41 -14.14
CA GLY A 217 -15.01 -0.25 -15.36
C GLY A 217 -14.04 0.94 -15.32
N ARG A 218 -13.06 0.91 -16.19
CA ARG A 218 -12.01 1.93 -16.33
C ARG A 218 -12.57 3.32 -16.63
N ASN A 219 -11.80 4.35 -16.30
CA ASN A 219 -12.10 5.76 -16.57
C ASN A 219 -13.44 6.24 -15.97
N SER A 220 -13.82 5.68 -14.83
CA SER A 220 -15.00 6.09 -14.08
C SER A 220 -14.59 6.58 -12.68
N PHE A 221 -15.45 7.35 -12.07
CA PHE A 221 -15.38 7.59 -10.62
C PHE A 221 -16.34 6.63 -9.94
N PHE A 222 -15.94 6.12 -8.80
CA PHE A 222 -16.85 5.39 -7.94
C PHE A 222 -16.94 6.08 -6.58
N THR A 223 -18.17 6.17 -6.09
CA THR A 223 -18.44 6.63 -4.74
C THR A 223 -18.62 5.40 -3.85
N PHE A 224 -17.88 5.38 -2.77
CA PHE A 224 -17.96 4.34 -1.76
C PHE A 224 -18.58 4.91 -0.50
N ASP A 225 -19.75 4.41 -0.15
CA ASP A 225 -20.45 4.67 1.11
C ASP A 225 -20.41 3.37 1.90
N PRO A 226 -19.63 3.27 2.99
CA PRO A 226 -19.52 2.03 3.72
C PRO A 226 -20.87 1.61 4.32
N PRO A 227 -21.34 0.37 4.11
CA PRO A 227 -22.62 -0.11 4.63
C PRO A 227 -22.63 -0.17 6.17
N THR A 228 -21.46 -0.30 6.75
CA THR A 228 -21.23 -0.18 8.19
C THR A 228 -19.97 0.64 8.41
N THR A 229 -20.07 1.65 9.23
CA THR A 229 -18.93 2.51 9.55
C THR A 229 -18.03 1.81 10.57
N PHE A 230 -16.75 1.77 10.29
CA PHE A 230 -15.73 1.27 11.21
C PHE A 230 -15.14 2.45 11.99
N LYS A 231 -15.48 2.53 13.28
CA LYS A 231 -14.96 3.58 14.18
C LYS A 231 -13.59 3.21 14.71
N CYS A 232 -12.59 3.97 14.31
CA CYS A 232 -11.23 3.85 14.83
C CYS A 232 -11.06 4.80 16.02
N GLU A 233 -10.86 4.27 17.23
CA GLU A 233 -10.47 5.08 18.38
C GLU A 233 -9.07 5.64 18.18
N LEU A 234 -8.87 6.91 18.54
CA LEU A 234 -7.58 7.58 18.46
C LEU A 234 -6.90 7.63 19.83
N ILE A 235 -5.58 7.40 19.83
CA ILE A 235 -4.77 7.53 21.07
C ILE A 235 -4.62 9.00 21.43
N GLN A 236 -4.39 9.82 20.41
CA GLN A 236 -4.14 11.25 20.61
C GLN A 236 -5.41 12.00 20.92
N LYS A 237 -5.28 12.98 21.78
CA LYS A 237 -6.37 13.88 22.19
C LYS A 237 -6.41 15.18 21.41
N GLN A 238 -5.40 15.42 20.60
CA GLN A 238 -5.30 16.61 19.75
C GLN A 238 -4.94 16.21 18.34
N ILE A 239 -5.67 16.74 17.38
CA ILE A 239 -5.42 16.57 15.96
C ILE A 239 -5.18 17.96 15.37
N ASN A 240 -4.03 18.17 14.77
CA ASN A 240 -3.65 19.40 14.04
C ASN A 240 -3.49 19.15 12.54
N SER A 241 -3.29 17.91 12.16
CA SER A 241 -3.19 17.49 10.76
C SER A 241 -3.66 16.05 10.57
N ILE A 242 -4.04 15.71 9.37
CA ILE A 242 -4.44 14.38 8.96
C ILE A 242 -3.57 13.95 7.80
N ASP A 243 -2.76 12.91 8.01
CA ASP A 243 -1.99 12.28 6.94
C ASP A 243 -2.88 11.22 6.28
N VAL A 244 -3.03 11.32 4.97
CA VAL A 244 -3.79 10.36 4.16
C VAL A 244 -2.82 9.59 3.28
N LEU A 245 -3.02 8.28 3.20
CA LEU A 245 -2.29 7.41 2.29
C LEU A 245 -3.26 6.39 1.68
N ILE A 246 -3.31 6.32 0.37
CA ILE A 246 -4.15 5.37 -0.37
C ILE A 246 -3.24 4.34 -1.03
N THR A 247 -3.44 3.06 -0.68
CA THR A 247 -2.58 1.97 -1.12
C THR A 247 -3.40 0.81 -1.66
N TYR A 248 -2.72 -0.08 -2.37
CA TYR A 248 -3.20 -1.46 -2.53
C TYR A 248 -3.01 -2.22 -1.20
N GLN A 249 -2.94 -3.53 -1.24
CA GLN A 249 -2.87 -4.37 -0.04
C GLN A 249 -1.69 -4.01 0.88
N GLU A 250 -0.52 -3.71 0.31
CA GLU A 250 0.68 -3.38 1.08
C GLU A 250 0.85 -1.86 1.21
N GLU A 251 1.32 -1.40 2.38
CA GLU A 251 1.52 0.04 2.66
C GLU A 251 2.56 0.68 1.71
N SER A 252 3.55 -0.10 1.27
CA SER A 252 4.55 0.34 0.29
C SER A 252 4.02 0.48 -1.14
N ASN A 253 2.82 -0.03 -1.40
CA ASN A 253 2.26 -0.16 -2.75
C ASN A 253 1.18 0.90 -2.98
N GLY A 254 1.60 2.17 -3.10
CA GLY A 254 0.71 3.30 -3.33
C GLY A 254 -0.05 3.21 -4.66
N VAL A 255 -1.32 3.60 -4.64
CA VAL A 255 -2.13 3.68 -5.86
C VAL A 255 -1.68 4.87 -6.69
N ASN A 256 -1.37 4.68 -7.97
CA ASN A 256 -1.10 5.78 -8.87
C ASN A 256 -2.39 6.21 -9.55
N PHE A 257 -2.90 7.38 -9.21
CA PHE A 257 -4.13 7.94 -9.78
C PHE A 257 -3.93 8.71 -11.08
N GLU A 258 -2.72 8.71 -11.65
CA GLU A 258 -2.41 9.43 -12.91
C GLU A 258 -2.83 10.91 -12.85
N ASN A 259 -2.58 11.54 -11.69
CA ASN A 259 -2.96 12.92 -11.34
C ASN A 259 -4.48 13.19 -11.28
N ALA A 260 -5.32 12.17 -11.32
CA ALA A 260 -6.75 12.35 -11.07
C ALA A 260 -7.03 12.64 -9.58
N ASP A 261 -7.96 13.53 -9.33
CA ASP A 261 -8.33 13.92 -7.98
C ASP A 261 -9.27 12.90 -7.33
N TRP A 262 -9.08 12.70 -6.03
CA TRP A 262 -9.97 11.93 -5.17
C TRP A 262 -10.45 12.79 -3.99
N GLU A 263 -11.54 12.36 -3.38
CA GLU A 263 -12.12 12.99 -2.21
C GLU A 263 -12.50 11.94 -1.17
N ILE A 264 -12.23 12.22 0.11
CA ILE A 264 -12.72 11.42 1.24
C ILE A 264 -13.42 12.32 2.24
N ASN A 265 -14.49 11.81 2.82
CA ASN A 265 -15.25 12.45 3.87
C ASN A 265 -15.10 11.65 5.16
N LEU A 266 -14.51 12.27 6.16
CA LEU A 266 -14.28 11.70 7.48
C LEU A 266 -15.26 12.29 8.48
N MET A 267 -15.65 11.50 9.47
CA MET A 267 -16.34 11.97 10.65
C MET A 267 -15.50 11.74 11.90
N ILE A 268 -15.32 12.77 12.70
CA ILE A 268 -14.67 12.68 14.01
C ILE A 268 -15.74 12.84 15.07
N SER A 269 -15.82 11.86 15.95
CA SER A 269 -16.79 11.81 17.04
C SER A 269 -16.09 11.84 18.39
N PHE A 270 -16.73 12.44 19.36
CA PHE A 270 -16.25 12.59 20.74
C PHE A 270 -17.08 11.70 21.69
N PHE A 271 -16.41 10.90 22.50
CA PHE A 271 -17.04 9.96 23.41
C PHE A 271 -16.46 10.04 24.79
N LYS A 272 -17.29 9.97 25.83
CA LYS A 272 -16.84 9.71 27.20
C LYS A 272 -16.89 8.22 27.50
N ALA A 273 -15.78 7.70 27.99
CA ALA A 273 -15.73 6.33 28.47
C ALA A 273 -16.61 6.16 29.74
N PRO A 274 -17.19 4.97 29.95
CA PRO A 274 -17.84 4.66 31.22
C PRO A 274 -16.93 4.95 32.42
N LYS A 275 -17.53 5.36 33.55
CA LYS A 275 -16.78 5.80 34.73
C LYS A 275 -15.70 4.78 35.17
N LEU A 276 -16.02 3.51 35.11
CA LEU A 276 -15.10 2.42 35.48
C LEU A 276 -13.84 2.41 34.61
N ILE A 277 -13.99 2.54 33.28
CA ILE A 277 -12.86 2.56 32.34
C ILE A 277 -12.03 3.82 32.51
N ARG A 278 -12.66 4.96 32.86
CA ARG A 278 -11.96 6.21 33.16
C ARG A 278 -11.09 6.08 34.42
N GLU A 279 -11.58 5.43 35.44
CA GLU A 279 -10.83 5.19 36.70
C GLU A 279 -9.64 4.25 36.45
N GLU A 280 -9.83 3.18 35.67
CA GLU A 280 -8.73 2.28 35.31
C GLU A 280 -7.66 2.99 34.45
N ARG A 281 -8.06 3.80 33.47
CA ARG A 281 -7.11 4.59 32.66
C ARG A 281 -6.31 5.57 33.51
N LYS A 282 -6.96 6.28 34.45
CA LYS A 282 -6.26 7.17 35.38
C LYS A 282 -5.24 6.41 36.25
N LYS A 283 -5.61 5.22 36.71
CA LYS A 283 -4.72 4.35 37.46
C LYS A 283 -3.50 3.91 36.64
N HIS A 284 -3.72 3.53 35.38
CA HIS A 284 -2.62 3.17 34.47
C HIS A 284 -1.70 4.36 34.16
N GLN A 285 -2.25 5.55 33.93
CA GLN A 285 -1.46 6.76 33.70
C GLN A 285 -0.61 7.11 34.95
N THR A 286 -1.18 6.99 36.13
CA THR A 286 -0.44 7.21 37.38
C THR A 286 0.72 6.22 37.51
N ILE A 287 0.49 4.94 37.24
CA ILE A 287 1.54 3.90 37.26
C ILE A 287 2.64 4.19 36.22
N GLN A 288 2.28 4.60 35.02
CA GLN A 288 3.27 4.96 33.99
C GLN A 288 4.11 6.17 34.42
N LEU A 289 3.49 7.20 34.99
CA LEU A 289 4.20 8.38 35.48
C LEU A 289 5.16 8.03 36.62
N GLU A 290 4.72 7.17 37.59
CA GLU A 290 5.56 6.68 38.64
C GLU A 290 6.77 5.87 38.15
N LEU A 291 6.54 5.02 37.15
CA LEU A 291 7.61 4.27 36.47
C LEU A 291 8.61 5.20 35.77
N GLN A 292 8.11 6.20 35.04
CA GLN A 292 8.97 7.17 34.39
C GLN A 292 9.82 7.94 35.40
N ASN A 293 9.22 8.42 36.48
CA ASN A 293 9.95 9.11 37.57
C ASN A 293 11.02 8.23 38.21
N LYS A 294 10.75 6.93 38.37
CA LYS A 294 11.76 5.97 38.87
C LYS A 294 12.91 5.79 37.92
N VAL A 295 12.62 5.69 36.64
CA VAL A 295 13.62 5.58 35.55
C VAL A 295 14.49 6.84 35.54
N ASP A 296 13.87 8.02 35.54
CA ASP A 296 14.59 9.30 35.52
C ASP A 296 15.48 9.46 36.79
N THR A 297 14.98 9.04 37.97
CA THR A 297 15.75 9.03 39.22
C THR A 297 16.92 8.07 39.13
N TYR A 298 16.73 6.87 38.57
CA TYR A 298 17.78 5.89 38.38
C TYR A 298 18.90 6.43 37.45
N TYR A 299 18.55 7.03 36.34
CA TYR A 299 19.55 7.63 35.46
C TYR A 299 20.28 8.80 36.10
N LYS A 300 19.56 9.66 36.83
CA LYS A 300 20.18 10.76 37.55
C LYS A 300 21.23 10.26 38.59
N ASN A 301 20.90 9.22 39.33
CA ASN A 301 21.83 8.61 40.29
C ASN A 301 23.00 7.92 39.57
N LEU A 302 22.77 7.29 38.45
CA LEU A 302 23.81 6.66 37.64
C LEU A 302 24.82 7.70 37.10
N TYR A 303 24.34 8.83 36.59
CA TYR A 303 25.18 9.92 36.12
C TYR A 303 25.98 10.53 37.26
N GLN A 304 25.39 10.72 38.44
CA GLN A 304 26.09 11.24 39.63
C GLN A 304 27.22 10.28 40.04
N ASN A 305 26.98 8.97 40.09
CA ASN A 305 27.99 7.99 40.43
C ASN A 305 29.15 7.93 39.41
N ILE A 306 28.86 8.14 38.12
CA ILE A 306 29.90 8.21 37.08
C ILE A 306 30.77 9.46 37.30
N GLN A 307 30.17 10.59 37.58
CA GLN A 307 30.87 11.85 37.81
C GLN A 307 31.73 11.78 39.09
N ASP A 308 31.21 11.21 40.18
CA ASP A 308 31.96 10.96 41.40
C ASP A 308 33.18 10.04 41.18
N GLN A 309 33.06 9.03 40.27
CA GLN A 309 34.20 8.17 39.91
C GLN A 309 35.22 8.90 39.05
N GLU A 310 34.81 9.75 38.13
CA GLU A 310 35.73 10.59 37.31
C GLU A 310 36.48 11.58 38.20
N ASP A 311 35.83 12.20 39.19
CA ASP A 311 36.44 13.11 40.13
C ASP A 311 37.46 12.37 41.06
N LEU A 312 37.16 11.16 41.47
CA LEU A 312 38.07 10.29 42.22
C LEU A 312 39.31 9.92 41.37
N ASN A 313 39.11 9.53 40.14
CA ASN A 313 40.21 9.22 39.20
C ASN A 313 41.11 10.45 38.97
N ASN A 314 40.51 11.62 38.76
CA ASN A 314 41.25 12.86 38.61
C ASN A 314 42.06 13.22 39.85
N TYR A 315 41.47 13.02 41.03
CA TYR A 315 42.17 13.20 42.32
C TYR A 315 43.38 12.28 42.44
N PHE A 316 43.24 10.97 42.14
CA PHE A 316 44.35 10.00 42.18
C PHE A 316 45.44 10.34 41.14
N GLN A 317 45.10 10.72 39.91
CA GLN A 317 46.08 11.12 38.90
C GLN A 317 46.88 12.37 39.29
N ASN A 318 46.23 13.35 39.89
CA ASN A 318 46.88 14.57 40.37
C ASN A 318 47.85 14.29 41.55
N ASN A 319 47.47 13.38 42.48
CA ASN A 319 48.34 13.03 43.60
C ASN A 319 49.51 12.10 43.16
N LEU A 320 49.32 11.23 42.22
CA LEU A 320 50.41 10.40 41.64
C LEU A 320 51.44 11.24 40.88
N SER A 321 51.02 12.34 40.27
CA SER A 321 51.93 13.27 39.58
C SER A 321 52.85 14.03 40.55
N GLN A 322 52.40 14.26 41.81
CA GLN A 322 53.20 14.93 42.85
C GLN A 322 54.21 13.98 43.57
N LEU A 323 54.05 12.65 43.45
CA LEU A 323 54.96 11.66 44.02
C LEU A 323 56.10 11.24 43.10
N LYS A 324 56.20 11.82 41.90
CA LYS A 324 57.24 11.58 40.90
C LYS A 324 58.26 12.73 40.82
N VAL A 325 58.63 13.37 41.94
CA VAL A 325 59.75 14.31 42.08
C VAL A 325 60.87 13.66 42.86
#